data_453d04fbc7dfdbcc8ad1099d988bfbef
#
_entry.id   453d04fbc7dfdbcc8ad1099d988bfbef
#
_cell.length_a   1.000
_cell.length_b   1.000
_cell.length_c   1.000
_cell.angle_alpha   90.00
_cell.angle_beta   90.00
_cell.angle_gamma   90.00
#
_symmetry.space_group_name_H-M   'P 1'
#
loop_
_entity.id
_entity.type
_entity.pdbx_description
1 polymer ?
#
loop_
_entity_poly.entity_id
_entity_poly.type
_entity_poly.pdbx_seq_one_letter_code
_entity_poly.pdbx_strand_id
1 'polypeptide(L)'
;RRQRQMCIRDRKGDLDFSRVSTVNLDEYRGLTHIDPQSYYYFMQENLFDHVNIDKAATHVPDGTNPDAADACAKHEQIIKSLGGIDLQLLGLGNNGHIGFNEPGAAFEKETHLVDLAESTIRANARFFTSIDEVPKQAYTMGIRTIMQAKKILVVVSGEGKADIVSRAFFGPVTPEVPASILQMHPDFTLVGDEEALSLI
;
A
#
# COMPACT_ATOMS: atom_id res chain seq x y z
N ARG A 1 15.85 -4.59 7.74
CA ARG A 1 16.30 -4.24 9.12
C ARG A 1 15.15 -3.77 10.02
N ARG A 2 14.17 -2.98 9.53
CA ARG A 2 13.05 -2.44 10.36
C ARG A 2 12.06 -3.52 10.80
N GLN A 3 11.66 -4.42 9.92
CA GLN A 3 10.81 -5.57 10.24
C GLN A 3 11.46 -6.47 11.31
N ARG A 4 12.77 -6.73 11.18
CA ARG A 4 13.52 -7.50 12.17
C ARG A 4 13.52 -6.83 13.56
N GLN A 5 13.53 -5.50 13.64
CA GLN A 5 13.42 -4.76 14.91
C GLN A 5 12.01 -4.88 15.52
N MET A 6 10.94 -4.81 14.71
CA MET A 6 9.57 -5.01 15.19
C MET A 6 9.39 -6.41 15.78
N CYS A 7 9.82 -7.44 15.08
CA CYS A 7 9.75 -8.82 15.57
C CYS A 7 10.57 -9.06 16.85
N ILE A 8 11.74 -8.39 17.00
CA ILE A 8 12.54 -8.47 18.22
C ILE A 8 11.81 -7.82 19.39
N ARG A 9 11.15 -6.67 19.19
CA ARG A 9 10.42 -5.97 20.26
C ARG A 9 9.15 -6.70 20.66
N ASP A 10 8.45 -7.30 19.70
CA ASP A 10 7.30 -8.16 19.99
C ASP A 10 7.71 -9.36 20.86
N ARG A 11 8.78 -10.09 20.48
CA ARG A 11 9.31 -11.21 21.29
C ARG A 11 9.79 -10.83 22.67
N LYS A 12 10.15 -9.56 22.90
CA LYS A 12 10.51 -9.01 24.21
C LYS A 12 9.30 -8.51 25.00
N GLY A 13 8.10 -8.56 24.43
CA GLY A 13 6.90 -8.00 25.03
C GLY A 13 6.82 -6.47 25.01
N ASP A 14 7.70 -5.80 24.24
CA ASP A 14 7.69 -4.34 24.09
C ASP A 14 6.58 -3.87 23.13
N LEU A 15 6.11 -4.76 22.23
CA LEU A 15 5.04 -4.52 21.27
C LEU A 15 4.05 -5.70 21.34
N ASP A 16 2.77 -5.39 21.34
CA ASP A 16 1.70 -6.37 21.36
C ASP A 16 0.77 -6.14 20.16
N PHE A 17 0.70 -7.12 19.27
CA PHE A 17 -0.15 -7.12 18.07
C PHE A 17 -1.46 -7.88 18.27
N SER A 18 -1.74 -8.45 19.45
CA SER A 18 -2.94 -9.26 19.71
C SER A 18 -4.26 -8.51 19.50
N ARG A 19 -4.23 -7.17 19.52
CA ARG A 19 -5.38 -6.30 19.31
C ARG A 19 -5.29 -5.49 18.00
N VAL A 20 -4.34 -5.81 17.13
CA VAL A 20 -4.15 -5.13 15.85
C VAL A 20 -4.92 -5.88 14.77
N SER A 21 -5.69 -5.15 13.97
CA SER A 21 -6.23 -5.62 12.70
C SER A 21 -5.48 -4.94 11.56
N THR A 22 -5.17 -5.67 10.50
CA THR A 22 -4.50 -5.11 9.32
C THR A 22 -5.39 -5.20 8.09
N VAL A 23 -5.30 -4.17 7.25
CA VAL A 23 -5.94 -4.13 5.93
C VAL A 23 -4.88 -3.71 4.91
N ASN A 24 -4.55 -4.59 3.98
CA ASN A 24 -3.61 -4.27 2.92
C ASN A 24 -4.22 -3.33 1.89
N LEU A 25 -3.36 -2.47 1.31
CA LEU A 25 -3.74 -1.52 0.26
C LEU A 25 -4.20 -2.21 -1.02
N ASP A 26 -3.56 -3.31 -1.36
CA ASP A 26 -3.66 -3.91 -2.68
C ASP A 26 -3.33 -5.41 -2.68
N GLU A 27 -3.73 -6.08 -3.75
CA GLU A 27 -3.33 -7.43 -4.10
C GLU A 27 -3.41 -7.62 -5.62
N TYR A 28 -2.50 -8.40 -6.16
CA TYR A 28 -2.54 -8.80 -7.57
C TYR A 28 -3.76 -9.66 -7.89
N ARG A 29 -4.45 -9.32 -8.97
CA ARG A 29 -5.51 -10.17 -9.49
C ARG A 29 -4.94 -11.42 -10.14
N GLY A 30 -5.49 -12.57 -9.76
CA GLY A 30 -5.09 -13.88 -10.28
C GLY A 30 -4.07 -14.63 -9.43
N LEU A 31 -3.45 -14.00 -8.43
CA LEU A 31 -2.57 -14.69 -7.51
C LEU A 31 -3.36 -15.27 -6.32
N THR A 32 -2.95 -16.45 -5.89
CA THR A 32 -3.50 -17.13 -4.71
C THR A 32 -2.66 -16.82 -3.48
N HIS A 33 -3.16 -17.14 -2.30
CA HIS A 33 -2.45 -16.97 -1.02
C HIS A 33 -1.14 -17.77 -0.90
N ILE A 34 -0.95 -18.80 -1.72
CA ILE A 34 0.27 -19.62 -1.73
C ILE A 34 1.29 -19.15 -2.78
N ASP A 35 0.93 -18.21 -3.63
CA ASP A 35 1.86 -17.64 -4.60
C ASP A 35 2.88 -16.75 -3.90
N PRO A 36 4.19 -17.02 -4.05
CA PRO A 36 5.24 -16.26 -3.35
C PRO A 36 5.24 -14.76 -3.69
N GLN A 37 4.59 -14.37 -4.77
CA GLN A 37 4.51 -12.98 -5.23
C GLN A 37 3.20 -12.29 -4.84
N SER A 38 2.25 -12.99 -4.20
CA SER A 38 1.06 -12.33 -3.63
C SER A 38 1.44 -11.48 -2.42
N TYR A 39 0.73 -10.37 -2.22
CA TYR A 39 0.92 -9.58 -1.00
C TYR A 39 0.46 -10.31 0.25
N TYR A 40 -0.51 -11.21 0.12
CA TYR A 40 -0.88 -12.10 1.23
C TYR A 40 0.33 -12.92 1.70
N TYR A 41 1.00 -13.63 0.79
CA TYR A 41 2.20 -14.43 1.10
C TYR A 41 3.32 -13.54 1.66
N PHE A 42 3.57 -12.39 1.02
CA PHE A 42 4.57 -11.43 1.47
C PHE A 42 4.34 -10.98 2.92
N MET A 43 3.10 -10.68 3.29
CA MET A 43 2.77 -10.25 4.65
C MET A 43 2.91 -11.38 5.66
N GLN A 44 2.55 -12.62 5.30
CA GLN A 44 2.77 -13.78 6.16
C GLN A 44 4.26 -13.94 6.47
N GLU A 45 5.08 -14.05 5.43
CA GLU A 45 6.53 -14.28 5.56
C GLU A 45 7.28 -13.15 6.26
N ASN A 46 6.86 -11.91 6.03
CA ASN A 46 7.64 -10.76 6.49
C ASN A 46 7.13 -10.11 7.79
N LEU A 47 5.88 -10.35 8.18
CA LEU A 47 5.31 -9.74 9.37
C LEU A 47 4.46 -10.71 10.20
N PHE A 48 3.40 -11.30 9.63
CA PHE A 48 2.36 -11.94 10.44
C PHE A 48 2.84 -13.22 11.14
N ASP A 49 3.80 -13.95 10.59
CA ASP A 49 4.39 -15.13 11.22
C ASP A 49 5.43 -14.76 12.31
N HIS A 50 5.76 -13.49 12.45
CA HIS A 50 6.80 -13.01 13.36
C HIS A 50 6.29 -12.20 14.54
N VAL A 51 5.00 -11.93 14.59
CA VAL A 51 4.33 -11.17 15.67
C VAL A 51 3.11 -11.94 16.17
N ASN A 52 2.57 -11.53 17.33
CA ASN A 52 1.42 -12.20 17.95
C ASN A 52 0.05 -11.70 17.44
N ILE A 53 -0.02 -11.29 16.16
CA ILE A 53 -1.28 -10.88 15.54
C ILE A 53 -2.21 -12.10 15.34
N ASP A 54 -3.50 -11.92 15.57
CA ASP A 54 -4.49 -12.91 15.16
C ASP A 54 -4.59 -12.91 13.63
N LYS A 55 -4.28 -14.05 13.00
CA LYS A 55 -4.35 -14.18 11.54
C LYS A 55 -5.75 -13.95 10.98
N ALA A 56 -6.80 -14.19 11.76
CA ALA A 56 -8.17 -13.86 11.38
C ALA A 56 -8.44 -12.34 11.32
N ALA A 57 -7.57 -11.55 11.95
CA ALA A 57 -7.63 -10.09 11.91
C ALA A 57 -6.73 -9.47 10.81
N THR A 58 -6.20 -10.29 9.90
CA THR A 58 -5.38 -9.82 8.76
C THR A 58 -6.18 -9.90 7.46
N HIS A 59 -6.29 -8.79 6.75
CA HIS A 59 -7.15 -8.67 5.58
C HIS A 59 -6.36 -8.18 4.38
N VAL A 60 -6.47 -8.92 3.27
CA VAL A 60 -5.89 -8.57 1.97
C VAL A 60 -7.01 -8.70 0.94
N PRO A 61 -7.08 -7.84 -0.10
CA PRO A 61 -8.06 -8.02 -1.16
C PRO A 61 -7.99 -9.43 -1.77
N ASP A 62 -9.13 -10.02 -2.10
CA ASP A 62 -9.17 -11.37 -2.68
C ASP A 62 -8.76 -11.35 -4.15
N GLY A 63 -7.47 -11.59 -4.42
CA GLY A 63 -6.90 -11.66 -5.77
C GLY A 63 -7.52 -12.75 -6.64
N THR A 64 -8.14 -13.77 -6.05
CA THR A 64 -8.72 -14.92 -6.76
C THR A 64 -10.19 -14.73 -7.16
N ASN A 65 -10.85 -13.71 -6.62
CA ASN A 65 -12.24 -13.45 -6.92
C ASN A 65 -12.41 -12.99 -8.39
N PRO A 66 -13.14 -13.73 -9.23
CA PRO A 66 -13.32 -13.36 -10.63
C PRO A 66 -14.21 -12.13 -10.83
N ASP A 67 -15.09 -11.84 -9.86
CA ASP A 67 -15.96 -10.67 -9.84
C ASP A 67 -15.25 -9.51 -9.15
N ALA A 68 -14.71 -8.59 -9.95
CA ALA A 68 -13.97 -7.45 -9.45
C ALA A 68 -14.82 -6.50 -8.59
N ALA A 69 -16.09 -6.33 -8.93
CA ALA A 69 -16.99 -5.46 -8.16
C ALA A 69 -17.27 -6.05 -6.77
N ASP A 70 -17.50 -7.36 -6.70
CA ASP A 70 -17.68 -8.08 -5.44
C ASP A 70 -16.40 -8.07 -4.58
N ALA A 71 -15.22 -8.33 -5.18
CA ALA A 71 -13.95 -8.28 -4.47
C ALA A 71 -13.71 -6.90 -3.83
N CYS A 72 -13.88 -5.83 -4.59
CA CYS A 72 -13.71 -4.46 -4.13
C CYS A 72 -14.73 -4.09 -3.04
N ALA A 73 -16.00 -4.44 -3.24
CA ALA A 73 -17.06 -4.16 -2.27
C ALA A 73 -16.83 -4.88 -0.93
N LYS A 74 -16.39 -6.14 -0.96
CA LYS A 74 -16.04 -6.90 0.23
C LYS A 74 -14.90 -6.27 0.99
N HIS A 75 -13.85 -5.83 0.31
CA HIS A 75 -12.72 -5.16 0.94
C HIS A 75 -13.15 -3.87 1.64
N GLU A 76 -13.96 -3.03 0.99
CA GLU A 76 -14.53 -1.83 1.61
C GLU A 76 -15.46 -2.15 2.80
N GLN A 77 -16.23 -3.25 2.74
CA GLN A 77 -17.07 -3.70 3.86
C GLN A 77 -16.23 -4.11 5.07
N ILE A 78 -15.10 -4.79 4.84
CA ILE A 78 -14.16 -5.15 5.90
C ILE A 78 -13.65 -3.88 6.58
N ILE A 79 -13.16 -2.89 5.82
CA ILE A 79 -12.68 -1.61 6.36
C ILE A 79 -13.77 -0.93 7.21
N LYS A 80 -15.00 -0.88 6.71
CA LYS A 80 -16.15 -0.31 7.45
C LYS A 80 -16.46 -1.08 8.73
N SER A 81 -16.41 -2.41 8.69
CA SER A 81 -16.70 -3.26 9.85
C SER A 81 -15.67 -3.10 10.97
N LEU A 82 -14.43 -2.76 10.63
CA LEU A 82 -13.35 -2.45 11.57
C LEU A 82 -13.45 -1.03 12.15
N GLY A 83 -14.40 -0.21 11.68
CA GLY A 83 -14.54 1.19 12.11
C GLY A 83 -13.61 2.16 11.38
N GLY A 84 -13.07 1.77 10.22
CA GLY A 84 -12.12 2.53 9.42
C GLY A 84 -10.66 2.18 9.72
N ILE A 85 -9.75 3.02 9.25
CA ILE A 85 -8.30 2.84 9.35
C ILE A 85 -7.73 3.85 10.34
N ASP A 86 -7.08 3.38 11.41
CA ASP A 86 -6.43 4.26 12.39
C ASP A 86 -5.10 4.83 11.85
N LEU A 87 -4.31 4.02 11.16
CA LEU A 87 -3.04 4.40 10.57
C LEU A 87 -2.87 3.75 9.20
N GLN A 88 -2.74 4.58 8.15
CA GLN A 88 -2.38 4.12 6.82
C GLN A 88 -0.89 4.33 6.58
N LEU A 89 -0.17 3.24 6.37
CA LEU A 89 1.23 3.26 5.92
C LEU A 89 1.27 3.24 4.40
N LEU A 90 2.03 4.16 3.80
CA LEU A 90 2.20 4.29 2.36
C LEU A 90 3.68 4.34 1.97
N GLY A 91 4.01 3.77 0.83
CA GLY A 91 5.17 4.14 0.04
C GLY A 91 4.80 5.19 -1.00
N LEU A 92 5.80 5.67 -1.74
CA LEU A 92 5.63 6.63 -2.83
C LEU A 92 6.23 6.06 -4.12
N GLY A 93 5.42 5.90 -5.15
CA GLY A 93 5.90 5.51 -6.47
C GLY A 93 6.72 6.62 -7.15
N ASN A 94 7.59 6.26 -8.10
CA ASN A 94 8.45 7.23 -8.78
C ASN A 94 7.68 8.25 -9.64
N ASN A 95 6.47 7.91 -10.03
CA ASN A 95 5.55 8.80 -10.75
C ASN A 95 4.50 9.47 -9.84
N GLY A 96 4.60 9.27 -8.51
CA GLY A 96 3.71 9.84 -7.52
C GLY A 96 2.50 9.00 -7.17
N HIS A 97 2.42 7.74 -7.63
CA HIS A 97 1.34 6.85 -7.21
C HIS A 97 1.44 6.45 -5.73
N ILE A 98 0.30 6.18 -5.12
CA ILE A 98 0.13 5.58 -3.79
C ILE A 98 -0.81 4.38 -3.91
N GLY A 99 -0.42 3.21 -3.34
CA GLY A 99 -1.00 1.94 -3.76
C GLY A 99 -0.76 1.74 -5.25
N PHE A 100 -1.76 1.27 -5.99
CA PHE A 100 -1.73 1.26 -7.46
C PHE A 100 -2.59 2.38 -8.07
N ASN A 101 -2.81 3.49 -7.35
CA ASN A 101 -3.45 4.67 -7.91
C ASN A 101 -2.43 5.45 -8.75
N GLU A 102 -2.38 5.14 -10.04
CA GLU A 102 -1.46 5.72 -11.02
C GLU A 102 -1.88 7.15 -11.42
N PRO A 103 -0.96 7.97 -11.96
CA PRO A 103 -1.29 9.26 -12.55
C PRO A 103 -2.45 9.18 -13.54
N GLY A 104 -3.42 10.07 -13.42
CA GLY A 104 -4.64 10.03 -14.21
C GLY A 104 -5.37 11.37 -14.29
N ALA A 105 -6.57 11.37 -14.84
CA ALA A 105 -7.40 12.56 -14.99
C ALA A 105 -8.25 12.86 -13.74
N ALA A 106 -8.38 11.91 -12.82
CA ALA A 106 -9.19 12.03 -11.61
C ALA A 106 -8.59 11.20 -10.47
N PHE A 107 -8.96 11.53 -9.25
CA PHE A 107 -8.68 10.70 -8.08
C PHE A 107 -9.74 9.61 -7.97
N GLU A 108 -9.31 8.35 -7.95
CA GLU A 108 -10.20 7.21 -7.73
C GLU A 108 -10.74 7.22 -6.30
N LYS A 109 -11.99 6.78 -6.13
CA LYS A 109 -12.67 6.93 -4.84
C LYS A 109 -12.41 5.77 -3.90
N GLU A 110 -12.97 4.60 -4.21
CA GLU A 110 -12.98 3.41 -3.35
C GLU A 110 -12.05 2.34 -3.91
N THR A 111 -11.93 1.21 -3.24
CA THR A 111 -11.21 0.05 -3.76
C THR A 111 -11.73 -0.30 -5.14
N HIS A 112 -10.83 -0.49 -6.08
CA HIS A 112 -11.14 -0.72 -7.49
C HIS A 112 -10.14 -1.65 -8.16
N LEU A 113 -10.52 -2.21 -9.29
CA LEU A 113 -9.63 -2.93 -10.19
C LEU A 113 -8.86 -1.93 -11.02
N VAL A 114 -7.55 -2.12 -11.14
CA VAL A 114 -6.67 -1.27 -11.96
C VAL A 114 -5.87 -2.13 -12.93
N ASP A 115 -5.71 -1.64 -14.17
CA ASP A 115 -4.70 -2.12 -15.09
C ASP A 115 -3.35 -1.49 -14.73
N LEU A 116 -2.33 -2.33 -14.49
CA LEU A 116 -1.02 -1.84 -14.09
C LEU A 116 -0.31 -1.14 -15.25
N ALA A 117 0.27 0.01 -14.99
CA ALA A 117 1.10 0.70 -15.95
C ALA A 117 2.29 -0.17 -16.39
N GLU A 118 2.71 -0.06 -17.64
CA GLU A 118 3.85 -0.84 -18.17
C GLU A 118 5.13 -0.60 -17.36
N SER A 119 5.34 0.63 -16.88
CA SER A 119 6.46 0.97 -16.00
C SER A 119 6.41 0.20 -14.68
N THR A 120 5.22 0.01 -14.11
CA THR A 120 4.99 -0.76 -12.88
C THR A 120 5.22 -2.25 -13.12
N ILE A 121 4.71 -2.80 -14.24
CA ILE A 121 4.96 -4.18 -14.65
C ILE A 121 6.46 -4.45 -14.80
N ARG A 122 7.18 -3.58 -15.51
CA ARG A 122 8.64 -3.69 -15.68
C ARG A 122 9.39 -3.59 -14.35
N ALA A 123 9.01 -2.67 -13.49
CA ALA A 123 9.64 -2.51 -12.17
C ALA A 123 9.44 -3.75 -11.28
N ASN A 124 8.29 -4.41 -11.40
CA ASN A 124 7.96 -5.60 -10.62
C ASN A 124 8.46 -6.90 -11.24
N ALA A 125 8.87 -6.91 -12.52
CA ALA A 125 9.38 -8.09 -13.23
C ALA A 125 10.56 -8.78 -12.51
N ARG A 126 11.34 -8.01 -11.73
CA ARG A 126 12.44 -8.54 -10.90
C ARG A 126 12.02 -9.56 -9.85
N PHE A 127 10.75 -9.64 -9.51
CA PHE A 127 10.19 -10.56 -8.53
C PHE A 127 9.59 -11.82 -9.17
N PHE A 128 9.50 -11.89 -10.50
CA PHE A 128 8.91 -12.99 -11.26
C PHE A 128 9.97 -13.65 -12.14
N THR A 129 9.69 -14.87 -12.61
CA THR A 129 10.62 -15.60 -13.50
C THR A 129 10.72 -14.94 -14.87
N SER A 130 9.62 -14.35 -15.35
CA SER A 130 9.55 -13.58 -16.59
C SER A 130 8.60 -12.41 -16.46
N ILE A 131 8.72 -11.41 -17.35
CA ILE A 131 7.81 -10.26 -17.38
C ILE A 131 6.38 -10.67 -17.75
N ASP A 132 6.20 -11.77 -18.47
CA ASP A 132 4.88 -12.26 -18.88
C ASP A 132 4.10 -12.86 -17.72
N GLU A 133 4.79 -13.28 -16.65
CA GLU A 133 4.19 -13.81 -15.43
C GLU A 133 3.75 -12.70 -14.46
N VAL A 134 4.18 -11.46 -14.67
CA VAL A 134 3.74 -10.34 -13.86
C VAL A 134 2.24 -10.11 -14.09
N PRO A 135 1.41 -10.13 -13.05
CA PRO A 135 0.00 -9.81 -13.19
C PRO A 135 -0.19 -8.44 -13.83
N LYS A 136 -1.16 -8.33 -14.72
CA LYS A 136 -1.46 -7.08 -15.43
C LYS A 136 -2.51 -6.23 -14.72
N GLN A 137 -3.17 -6.80 -13.72
CA GLN A 137 -4.24 -6.17 -12.95
C GLN A 137 -4.02 -6.36 -11.46
N ALA A 138 -4.50 -5.41 -10.68
CA ALA A 138 -4.52 -5.47 -9.24
C ALA A 138 -5.81 -4.87 -8.68
N TYR A 139 -6.22 -5.29 -7.48
CA TYR A 139 -7.17 -4.59 -6.64
C TYR A 139 -6.41 -3.60 -5.78
N THR A 140 -6.83 -2.36 -5.75
CA THR A 140 -6.17 -1.33 -4.94
C THR A 140 -7.17 -0.46 -4.21
N MET A 141 -6.86 -0.10 -2.98
CA MET A 141 -7.62 0.86 -2.19
C MET A 141 -7.56 2.23 -2.89
N GLY A 142 -8.72 2.85 -3.11
CA GLY A 142 -8.80 4.14 -3.77
C GLY A 142 -8.42 5.31 -2.86
N ILE A 143 -8.19 6.45 -3.48
CA ILE A 143 -7.73 7.68 -2.81
C ILE A 143 -8.68 8.12 -1.70
N ARG A 144 -10.02 8.04 -1.91
CA ARG A 144 -10.97 8.43 -0.87
C ARG A 144 -10.83 7.54 0.37
N THR A 145 -10.69 6.23 0.19
CA THR A 145 -10.55 5.29 1.30
C THR A 145 -9.25 5.54 2.05
N ILE A 146 -8.15 5.78 1.34
CA ILE A 146 -6.86 6.18 1.94
C ILE A 146 -7.01 7.47 2.76
N MET A 147 -7.65 8.50 2.18
CA MET A 147 -7.84 9.82 2.82
C MET A 147 -8.79 9.80 4.01
N GLN A 148 -9.58 8.73 4.19
CA GLN A 148 -10.44 8.55 5.36
C GLN A 148 -9.72 7.92 6.55
N ALA A 149 -8.47 7.50 6.41
CA ALA A 149 -7.66 7.05 7.54
C ALA A 149 -7.49 8.19 8.57
N LYS A 150 -7.41 7.86 9.86
CA LYS A 150 -7.21 8.88 10.90
C LYS A 150 -5.83 9.51 10.83
N LYS A 151 -4.82 8.71 10.45
CA LYS A 151 -3.42 9.12 10.26
C LYS A 151 -2.86 8.50 9.00
N ILE A 152 -2.03 9.28 8.29
CA ILE A 152 -1.27 8.77 7.14
C ILE A 152 0.22 8.96 7.40
N LEU A 153 0.97 7.87 7.21
CA LEU A 153 2.43 7.86 7.28
C LEU A 153 2.99 7.43 5.94
N VAL A 154 3.70 8.34 5.26
CA VAL A 154 4.45 8.03 4.04
C VAL A 154 5.92 7.81 4.38
N VAL A 155 6.50 6.72 3.88
CA VAL A 155 7.92 6.42 4.07
C VAL A 155 8.60 6.36 2.71
N VAL A 156 9.65 7.16 2.55
CA VAL A 156 10.45 7.25 1.32
C VAL A 156 11.94 7.07 1.63
N SER A 157 12.72 6.60 0.66
CA SER A 157 14.15 6.38 0.84
C SER A 157 14.89 6.44 -0.50
N GLY A 158 16.05 7.08 -0.49
CA GLY A 158 16.99 7.19 -1.59
C GLY A 158 16.76 8.38 -2.51
N GLU A 159 17.85 8.84 -3.16
CA GLU A 159 17.93 10.01 -4.04
C GLU A 159 16.89 9.98 -5.17
N GLY A 160 16.61 8.79 -5.73
CA GLY A 160 15.62 8.64 -6.80
C GLY A 160 14.18 9.02 -6.42
N LYS A 161 13.92 9.36 -5.14
CA LYS A 161 12.63 9.85 -4.66
C LYS A 161 12.58 11.36 -4.47
N ALA A 162 13.70 12.07 -4.52
CA ALA A 162 13.76 13.50 -4.19
C ALA A 162 12.85 14.36 -5.08
N ASP A 163 12.87 14.16 -6.42
CA ASP A 163 12.01 14.89 -7.36
C ASP A 163 10.52 14.64 -7.07
N ILE A 164 10.12 13.38 -6.93
CA ILE A 164 8.71 13.09 -6.72
C ILE A 164 8.21 13.50 -5.32
N VAL A 165 9.06 13.50 -4.31
CA VAL A 165 8.74 14.06 -2.98
C VAL A 165 8.46 15.56 -3.09
N SER A 166 9.34 16.31 -3.77
CA SER A 166 9.15 17.74 -4.00
C SER A 166 7.85 18.01 -4.77
N ARG A 167 7.60 17.30 -5.87
CA ARG A 167 6.38 17.45 -6.67
C ARG A 167 5.11 17.07 -5.91
N ALA A 168 5.15 15.99 -5.14
CA ALA A 168 3.97 15.48 -4.43
C ALA A 168 3.59 16.34 -3.22
N PHE A 169 4.55 16.89 -2.49
CA PHE A 169 4.25 17.53 -1.20
C PHE A 169 4.51 19.04 -1.18
N PHE A 170 5.12 19.59 -2.23
CA PHE A 170 5.37 21.04 -2.38
C PHE A 170 4.90 21.59 -3.73
N GLY A 171 4.44 20.71 -4.63
CA GLY A 171 3.79 21.08 -5.89
C GLY A 171 2.26 21.25 -5.75
N PRO A 172 1.56 21.45 -6.87
CA PRO A 172 0.09 21.56 -6.87
C PRO A 172 -0.57 20.20 -6.56
N VAL A 173 -1.73 20.25 -5.91
CA VAL A 173 -2.58 19.06 -5.74
C VAL A 173 -3.24 18.73 -7.08
N THR A 174 -2.87 17.59 -7.65
CA THR A 174 -3.35 17.13 -8.97
C THR A 174 -3.41 15.61 -9.06
N PRO A 175 -4.38 15.03 -9.76
CA PRO A 175 -4.40 13.59 -10.00
C PRO A 175 -3.27 13.08 -10.92
N GLU A 176 -2.56 13.97 -11.60
CA GLU A 176 -1.31 13.63 -12.32
C GLU A 176 -0.15 13.26 -11.37
N VAL A 177 -0.27 13.62 -10.09
CA VAL A 177 0.60 13.20 -9.00
C VAL A 177 -0.29 12.73 -7.85
N PRO A 178 -0.79 11.50 -7.83
CA PRO A 178 -1.83 11.05 -6.90
C PRO A 178 -1.50 11.29 -5.43
N ALA A 179 -0.23 11.13 -5.03
CA ALA A 179 0.22 11.42 -3.66
C ALA A 179 0.05 12.89 -3.25
N SER A 180 -0.10 13.82 -4.20
CA SER A 180 -0.25 15.25 -3.90
C SER A 180 -1.50 15.55 -3.07
N ILE A 181 -2.54 14.72 -3.16
CA ILE A 181 -3.76 14.86 -2.36
C ILE A 181 -3.49 14.76 -0.85
N LEU A 182 -2.42 14.06 -0.45
CA LEU A 182 -2.06 13.89 0.95
C LEU A 182 -1.71 15.21 1.65
N GLN A 183 -1.37 16.27 0.89
CA GLN A 183 -1.22 17.64 1.43
C GLN A 183 -2.50 18.15 2.10
N MET A 184 -3.66 17.61 1.73
CA MET A 184 -4.97 18.00 2.29
C MET A 184 -5.40 17.13 3.49
N HIS A 185 -4.61 16.13 3.87
CA HIS A 185 -4.95 15.28 4.99
C HIS A 185 -4.59 15.95 6.32
N PRO A 186 -5.50 15.96 7.32
CA PRO A 186 -5.30 16.70 8.58
C PRO A 186 -4.20 16.12 9.48
N ASP A 187 -3.89 14.82 9.37
CA ASP A 187 -2.83 14.16 10.16
C ASP A 187 -1.94 13.31 9.21
N PHE A 188 -1.09 14.01 8.46
CA PHE A 188 -0.16 13.45 7.50
C PHE A 188 1.29 13.61 7.98
N THR A 189 2.07 12.55 7.90
CA THR A 189 3.49 12.54 8.23
C THR A 189 4.30 11.94 7.09
N LEU A 190 5.30 12.68 6.62
CA LEU A 190 6.33 12.20 5.70
C LEU A 190 7.60 11.86 6.49
N VAL A 191 8.12 10.65 6.28
CA VAL A 191 9.42 10.22 6.81
C VAL A 191 10.31 9.79 5.66
N GLY A 192 11.46 10.44 5.54
CA GLY A 192 12.46 10.13 4.53
C GLY A 192 13.88 10.13 5.09
N ASP A 193 14.81 9.54 4.33
CA ASP A 193 16.24 9.80 4.54
C ASP A 193 16.65 11.12 3.88
N GLU A 194 17.86 11.58 4.20
CA GLU A 194 18.38 12.86 3.69
C GLU A 194 18.41 12.91 2.16
N GLU A 195 18.67 11.77 1.51
CA GLU A 195 18.73 11.67 0.05
C GLU A 195 17.34 11.88 -0.58
N ALA A 196 16.31 11.21 -0.03
CA ALA A 196 14.94 11.35 -0.52
C ALA A 196 14.34 12.74 -0.25
N LEU A 197 14.83 13.45 0.77
CA LEU A 197 14.37 14.78 1.17
C LEU A 197 15.28 15.91 0.67
N SER A 198 16.26 15.63 -0.18
CA SER A 198 17.30 16.60 -0.58
C SER A 198 16.80 17.78 -1.42
N LEU A 199 15.57 17.73 -1.95
CA LEU A 199 14.96 18.81 -2.74
C LEU A 199 13.84 19.57 -2.00
N ILE A 200 13.79 19.43 -0.68
CA ILE A 200 12.81 20.14 0.18
C ILE A 200 13.47 20.79 1.40
#